data_eb58e155baefacde97a882cd2ee7be1f
#
_entry.id   eb58e155baefacde97a882cd2ee7be1f
#
_cell.length_a   1.000
_cell.length_b   1.000
_cell.length_c   1.000
_cell.angle_alpha   90.00
_cell.angle_beta   90.00
_cell.angle_gamma   90.00
#
_symmetry.space_group_name_H-M   'P 1'
#
loop_
_entity.id
_entity.type
_entity.pdbx_description
1 polymer ?
#
loop_
_entity_poly.entity_id
_entity_poly.type
_entity_poly.pdbx_seq_one_letter_code
_entity_poly.pdbx_strand_id
1 'polypeptide(L)'
;MTKDQPDKRLRPEPPKDPFGDFQYRQALAEEMLPMIGRIYRSNVHLLLYGKPLVNLSVSEIMNAHRFVRETENNELSEFETYQVIVALSELELGPAEIDIGIIAAAHLFEDKGLSLEDFVKNSVQDLIGKEGAILEKAKDVVLYGFGRIGRLLTRMLIEDSGGGDIFRLSAIVVR
;
A
#
# COMPACT_ATOMS: atom_id res chain seq x y z
N MET A 1 25.94 -19.56 -3.85
CA MET A 1 25.80 -19.38 -5.31
C MET A 1 24.76 -20.37 -5.79
N THR A 2 23.51 -20.00 -5.76
CA THR A 2 22.40 -20.78 -6.33
C THR A 2 22.12 -20.21 -7.71
N LYS A 3 22.64 -20.89 -8.72
CA LYS A 3 22.36 -20.67 -10.13
C LYS A 3 20.98 -21.26 -10.47
N ASP A 4 20.29 -20.56 -11.37
CA ASP A 4 19.14 -21.02 -12.14
C ASP A 4 17.80 -21.19 -11.37
N GLN A 5 17.30 -20.11 -10.78
CA GLN A 5 15.86 -19.90 -10.85
C GLN A 5 15.58 -19.05 -12.10
N PRO A 6 14.62 -19.43 -12.97
CA PRO A 6 14.22 -18.57 -14.07
C PRO A 6 13.75 -17.24 -13.49
N ASP A 7 14.24 -16.14 -14.04
CA ASP A 7 13.82 -14.79 -13.65
C ASP A 7 12.33 -14.67 -13.96
N LYS A 8 11.48 -14.92 -12.96
CA LYS A 8 10.01 -14.85 -13.04
C LYS A 8 9.49 -13.43 -13.15
N ARG A 9 10.40 -12.46 -13.09
CA ARG A 9 10.03 -11.06 -13.26
C ARG A 9 9.58 -10.86 -14.69
N LEU A 10 8.27 -10.72 -14.88
CA LEU A 10 7.68 -10.23 -16.14
C LEU A 10 8.04 -8.75 -16.41
N ARG A 11 9.09 -8.30 -15.74
CA ARG A 11 9.59 -6.95 -15.81
C ARG A 11 10.07 -6.66 -17.23
N PRO A 12 9.54 -5.66 -17.91
CA PRO A 12 10.19 -5.11 -19.10
C PRO A 12 11.64 -4.83 -18.74
N GLU A 13 12.59 -5.11 -19.63
CA GLU A 13 14.01 -4.80 -19.37
C GLU A 13 14.07 -3.35 -18.85
N PRO A 14 14.57 -3.13 -17.60
CA PRO A 14 14.66 -1.78 -17.07
C PRO A 14 15.56 -0.96 -17.97
N PRO A 15 15.28 0.35 -18.11
CA PRO A 15 16.17 1.24 -18.85
C PRO A 15 17.62 1.04 -18.38
N LYS A 16 18.54 0.94 -19.34
CA LYS A 16 19.96 0.64 -19.04
C LYS A 16 20.68 1.78 -18.33
N ASP A 17 20.10 2.98 -18.35
CA ASP A 17 20.66 4.14 -17.66
C ASP A 17 19.93 4.40 -16.33
N PRO A 18 20.66 4.82 -15.28
CA PRO A 18 20.08 5.03 -13.95
C PRO A 18 18.98 6.09 -13.90
N PHE A 19 19.03 7.08 -14.78
CA PHE A 19 18.01 8.14 -14.83
C PHE A 19 16.71 7.63 -15.44
N GLY A 20 16.79 6.86 -16.52
CA GLY A 20 15.63 6.21 -17.13
C GLY A 20 14.98 5.20 -16.17
N ASP A 21 15.77 4.42 -15.42
CA ASP A 21 15.23 3.52 -14.39
C ASP A 21 14.51 4.30 -13.27
N PHE A 22 15.07 5.43 -12.84
CA PHE A 22 14.40 6.29 -11.86
C PHE A 22 13.08 6.84 -12.39
N GLN A 23 13.06 7.38 -13.62
CA GLN A 23 11.84 7.90 -14.24
C GLN A 23 10.77 6.81 -14.41
N TYR A 24 11.18 5.59 -14.80
CA TYR A 24 10.28 4.46 -14.91
C TYR A 24 9.61 4.10 -13.57
N ARG A 25 10.39 4.00 -12.50
CA ARG A 25 9.86 3.73 -11.16
C ARG A 25 8.97 4.87 -10.66
N GLN A 26 9.36 6.11 -10.95
CA GLN A 26 8.53 7.28 -10.61
C GLN A 26 7.18 7.21 -11.30
N ALA A 27 7.14 6.90 -12.59
CA ALA A 27 5.89 6.75 -13.35
C ALA A 27 4.99 5.67 -12.75
N LEU A 28 5.55 4.51 -12.36
CA LEU A 28 4.79 3.47 -11.67
C LEU A 28 4.21 3.95 -10.34
N ALA A 29 5.00 4.65 -9.54
CA ALA A 29 4.53 5.21 -8.27
C ALA A 29 3.42 6.26 -8.47
N GLU A 30 3.49 7.06 -9.53
CA GLU A 30 2.44 8.00 -9.92
C GLU A 30 1.13 7.27 -10.28
N GLU A 31 1.22 6.17 -11.01
CA GLU A 31 0.05 5.35 -11.37
C GLU A 31 -0.56 4.60 -10.18
N MET A 32 0.24 4.24 -9.17
CA MET A 32 -0.26 3.60 -7.94
C MET A 32 -1.21 4.51 -7.15
N LEU A 33 -0.96 5.82 -7.07
CA LEU A 33 -1.69 6.74 -6.20
C LEU A 33 -3.21 6.69 -6.38
N PRO A 34 -3.77 6.81 -7.60
CA PRO A 34 -5.23 6.76 -7.77
C PRO A 34 -5.82 5.38 -7.45
N MET A 35 -5.06 4.30 -7.64
CA MET A 35 -5.51 2.94 -7.32
C MET A 35 -5.54 2.72 -5.80
N ILE A 36 -4.47 3.11 -5.10
CA ILE A 36 -4.40 3.09 -3.63
C ILE A 36 -5.59 3.86 -3.04
N GLY A 37 -5.86 5.06 -3.55
CA GLY A 37 -6.99 5.87 -3.09
C GLY A 37 -8.36 5.23 -3.36
N ARG A 38 -8.54 4.52 -4.47
CA ARG A 38 -9.80 3.79 -4.77
C ARG A 38 -9.98 2.60 -3.82
N ILE A 39 -8.95 1.79 -3.66
CA ILE A 39 -8.95 0.61 -2.79
C ILE A 39 -9.18 1.04 -1.33
N TYR A 40 -8.55 2.13 -0.90
CA TYR A 40 -8.75 2.69 0.43
C TYR A 40 -10.21 3.10 0.69
N ARG A 41 -10.89 3.71 -0.29
CA ARG A 41 -12.32 4.08 -0.17
C ARG A 41 -13.25 2.87 -0.06
N SER A 42 -12.80 1.69 -0.46
CA SER A 42 -13.50 0.41 -0.23
C SER A 42 -13.12 -0.22 1.12
N ASN A 43 -12.54 0.57 2.04
CA ASN A 43 -12.13 0.12 3.37
C ASN A 43 -11.00 -0.94 3.36
N VAL A 44 -10.20 -0.97 2.30
CA VAL A 44 -9.02 -1.83 2.21
C VAL A 44 -7.76 -0.99 2.34
N HIS A 45 -6.98 -1.26 3.37
CA HIS A 45 -5.75 -0.54 3.66
C HIS A 45 -4.55 -1.29 3.08
N LEU A 46 -3.87 -0.68 2.12
CA LEU A 46 -2.66 -1.25 1.54
C LEU A 46 -1.44 -0.88 2.36
N LEU A 47 -0.63 -1.88 2.65
CA LEU A 47 0.64 -1.75 3.36
C LEU A 47 1.80 -2.19 2.48
N LEU A 48 2.99 -1.70 2.77
CA LEU A 48 4.26 -2.17 2.24
C LEU A 48 5.18 -2.50 3.43
N TYR A 49 5.32 -3.79 3.74
CA TYR A 49 6.04 -4.28 4.93
C TYR A 49 5.60 -3.54 6.21
N GLY A 50 4.30 -3.53 6.43
CA GLY A 50 3.67 -2.90 7.60
C GLY A 50 3.56 -1.38 7.55
N LYS A 51 4.07 -0.70 6.50
CA LYS A 51 3.92 0.76 6.33
C LYS A 51 2.70 1.08 5.48
N PRO A 52 1.75 1.88 5.98
CA PRO A 52 0.58 2.31 5.20
C PRO A 52 0.99 3.10 3.96
N LEU A 53 0.33 2.83 2.84
CA LEU A 53 0.57 3.53 1.57
C LEU A 53 -0.42 4.67 1.30
N VAL A 54 -1.48 4.76 2.09
CA VAL A 54 -2.47 5.83 1.95
C VAL A 54 -1.85 7.19 2.30
N ASN A 55 -2.24 8.23 1.57
CA ASN A 55 -1.76 9.61 1.72
C ASN A 55 -0.26 9.85 1.50
N LEU A 56 0.47 8.87 0.96
CA LEU A 56 1.85 9.07 0.57
C LEU A 56 1.95 9.82 -0.75
N SER A 57 2.99 10.62 -0.88
CA SER A 57 3.43 11.20 -2.17
C SER A 57 4.21 10.16 -2.98
N VAL A 58 4.42 10.44 -4.26
CA VAL A 58 5.26 9.62 -5.15
C VAL A 58 6.65 9.36 -4.56
N SER A 59 7.30 10.41 -4.05
CA SER A 59 8.63 10.30 -3.46
C SER A 59 8.65 9.45 -2.18
N GLU A 60 7.59 9.48 -1.38
CA GLU A 60 7.45 8.65 -0.19
C GLU A 60 7.23 7.18 -0.55
N ILE A 61 6.43 6.88 -1.58
CA ILE A 61 6.27 5.51 -2.11
C ILE A 61 7.61 4.96 -2.59
N MET A 62 8.36 5.73 -3.38
CA MET A 62 9.70 5.32 -3.85
C MET A 62 10.68 5.12 -2.69
N ASN A 63 10.65 6.00 -1.68
CA ASN A 63 11.47 5.86 -0.49
C ASN A 63 11.09 4.63 0.36
N ALA A 64 9.80 4.31 0.45
CA ALA A 64 9.34 3.12 1.15
C ALA A 64 9.88 1.85 0.47
N HIS A 65 9.84 1.76 -0.86
CA HIS A 65 10.42 0.63 -1.60
C HIS A 65 11.94 0.54 -1.44
N ARG A 66 12.65 1.68 -1.49
CA ARG A 66 14.10 1.70 -1.23
C ARG A 66 14.42 1.18 0.17
N PHE A 67 13.68 1.63 1.18
CA PHE A 67 13.86 1.18 2.56
C PHE A 67 13.65 -0.34 2.69
N VAL A 68 12.62 -0.89 2.05
CA VAL A 68 12.37 -2.33 2.05
C VAL A 68 13.53 -3.10 1.42
N ARG A 69 14.03 -2.66 0.26
CA ARG A 69 15.19 -3.30 -0.38
C ARG A 69 16.43 -3.32 0.51
N GLU A 70 16.68 -2.22 1.22
CA GLU A 70 17.84 -2.11 2.12
C GLU A 70 17.67 -2.93 3.41
N THR A 71 16.45 -3.05 3.93
CA THR A 71 16.19 -3.67 5.24
C THR A 71 15.92 -5.17 5.10
N GLU A 72 15.12 -5.58 4.13
CA GLU A 72 14.69 -6.97 3.94
C GLU A 72 15.63 -7.73 3.01
N ASN A 73 16.66 -7.07 2.48
CA ASN A 73 17.63 -7.65 1.54
C ASN A 73 16.95 -8.39 0.37
N ASN A 74 15.85 -7.82 -0.12
CA ASN A 74 15.12 -8.34 -1.27
C ASN A 74 15.15 -7.31 -2.41
N GLU A 75 14.96 -7.80 -3.63
CA GLU A 75 14.98 -6.97 -4.83
C GLU A 75 13.58 -6.46 -5.23
N LEU A 76 12.65 -6.37 -4.28
CA LEU A 76 11.30 -5.89 -4.53
C LEU A 76 11.33 -4.46 -5.07
N SER A 77 10.71 -4.26 -6.22
CA SER A 77 10.62 -2.95 -6.86
C SER A 77 9.18 -2.45 -6.95
N GLU A 78 9.06 -1.21 -7.34
CA GLU A 78 7.77 -0.57 -7.61
C GLU A 78 6.97 -1.33 -8.68
N PHE A 79 7.64 -2.04 -9.58
CA PHE A 79 6.99 -2.81 -10.64
C PHE A 79 6.18 -4.00 -10.09
N GLU A 80 6.78 -4.81 -9.21
CA GLU A 80 6.11 -5.98 -8.65
C GLU A 80 4.90 -5.57 -7.79
N THR A 81 5.04 -4.55 -6.97
CA THR A 81 3.94 -4.06 -6.13
C THR A 81 2.86 -3.36 -6.93
N TYR A 82 3.22 -2.64 -8.00
CA TYR A 82 2.25 -2.07 -8.95
C TYR A 82 1.33 -3.15 -9.52
N GLN A 83 1.90 -4.26 -9.98
CA GLN A 83 1.12 -5.37 -10.54
C GLN A 83 0.18 -6.00 -9.52
N VAL A 84 0.63 -6.14 -8.27
CA VAL A 84 -0.25 -6.59 -7.18
C VAL A 84 -1.41 -5.62 -6.96
N ILE A 85 -1.14 -4.31 -6.95
CA ILE A 85 -2.21 -3.28 -6.81
C ILE A 85 -3.20 -3.36 -7.97
N VAL A 86 -2.72 -3.53 -9.21
CA VAL A 86 -3.60 -3.69 -10.38
C VAL A 86 -4.51 -4.89 -10.19
N ALA A 87 -3.95 -6.06 -9.84
CA ALA A 87 -4.73 -7.27 -9.62
C ALA A 87 -5.76 -7.11 -8.47
N LEU A 88 -5.38 -6.46 -7.36
CA LEU A 88 -6.31 -6.17 -6.26
C LEU A 88 -7.41 -5.20 -6.66
N SER A 89 -7.12 -4.23 -7.55
CA SER A 89 -8.10 -3.22 -7.99
C SER A 89 -9.24 -3.79 -8.83
N GLU A 90 -9.07 -5.00 -9.36
CA GLU A 90 -10.08 -5.73 -10.15
C GLU A 90 -10.98 -6.62 -9.27
N LEU A 91 -10.68 -6.74 -7.97
CA LEU A 91 -11.41 -7.59 -7.04
C LEU A 91 -12.36 -6.77 -6.17
N GLU A 92 -13.54 -7.34 -5.91
CA GLU A 92 -14.48 -6.82 -4.91
C GLU A 92 -14.04 -7.32 -3.52
N LEU A 93 -13.22 -6.54 -2.85
CA LEU A 93 -12.64 -6.89 -1.55
C LEU A 93 -13.47 -6.30 -0.41
N GLY A 94 -13.69 -7.10 0.62
CA GLY A 94 -14.17 -6.63 1.91
C GLY A 94 -13.08 -5.91 2.70
N PRO A 95 -13.47 -5.22 3.80
CA PRO A 95 -12.55 -4.45 4.62
C PRO A 95 -11.39 -5.27 5.15
N ALA A 96 -10.16 -4.82 4.89
CA ALA A 96 -8.96 -5.53 5.28
C ALA A 96 -7.71 -4.64 5.30
N GLU A 97 -6.67 -5.12 5.93
CA GLU A 97 -5.30 -4.66 5.74
C GLU A 97 -4.55 -5.68 4.88
N ILE A 98 -3.99 -5.24 3.76
CA ILE A 98 -3.30 -6.10 2.80
C ILE A 98 -1.89 -5.58 2.59
N ASP A 99 -0.89 -6.39 2.93
CA ASP A 99 0.51 -6.05 2.67
C ASP A 99 0.92 -6.51 1.28
N ILE A 100 0.97 -5.56 0.34
CA ILE A 100 1.31 -5.82 -1.06
C ILE A 100 2.78 -6.21 -1.22
N GLY A 101 3.66 -5.76 -0.33
CA GLY A 101 5.07 -6.13 -0.36
C GLY A 101 5.27 -7.60 -0.05
N ILE A 102 4.57 -8.12 0.96
CA ILE A 102 4.62 -9.54 1.32
C ILE A 102 4.05 -10.40 0.19
N ILE A 103 2.91 -10.01 -0.41
CA ILE A 103 2.31 -10.75 -1.53
C ILE A 103 3.25 -10.77 -2.74
N ALA A 104 3.82 -9.62 -3.12
CA ALA A 104 4.73 -9.52 -4.25
C ALA A 104 6.00 -10.36 -4.01
N ALA A 105 6.59 -10.28 -2.82
CA ALA A 105 7.75 -11.08 -2.45
C ALA A 105 7.43 -12.58 -2.47
N ALA A 106 6.30 -13.00 -1.90
CA ALA A 106 5.89 -14.40 -1.90
C ALA A 106 5.71 -14.94 -3.34
N HIS A 107 5.12 -14.16 -4.24
CA HIS A 107 4.99 -14.54 -5.65
C HIS A 107 6.36 -14.69 -6.33
N LEU A 108 7.33 -13.80 -6.04
CA LEU A 108 8.67 -13.87 -6.63
C LEU A 108 9.47 -15.07 -6.14
N PHE A 109 9.35 -15.41 -4.85
CA PHE A 109 10.22 -16.41 -4.21
C PHE A 109 9.57 -17.79 -4.06
N GLU A 110 8.23 -17.88 -4.04
CA GLU A 110 7.50 -19.13 -3.97
C GLU A 110 7.08 -19.60 -5.36
N ASP A 111 7.72 -20.66 -5.86
CA ASP A 111 7.35 -21.23 -7.16
C ASP A 111 6.07 -22.07 -7.08
N LYS A 112 4.91 -21.42 -7.28
CA LYS A 112 3.63 -22.12 -7.34
C LYS A 112 3.12 -22.34 -8.77
N GLY A 113 3.85 -21.87 -9.78
CA GLY A 113 3.44 -21.99 -11.20
C GLY A 113 2.15 -21.25 -11.55
N LEU A 114 1.68 -20.34 -10.66
CA LEU A 114 0.47 -19.55 -10.85
C LEU A 114 0.79 -18.24 -11.56
N SER A 115 -0.17 -17.71 -12.31
CA SER A 115 -0.12 -16.31 -12.75
C SER A 115 -0.15 -15.37 -11.54
N LEU A 116 0.32 -14.12 -11.70
CA LEU A 116 0.28 -13.16 -10.61
C LEU A 116 -1.16 -12.90 -10.16
N GLU A 117 -2.08 -12.75 -11.11
CA GLU A 117 -3.50 -12.51 -10.85
C GLU A 117 -4.11 -13.64 -10.03
N ASP A 118 -3.85 -14.90 -10.41
CA ASP A 118 -4.34 -16.07 -9.66
C ASP A 118 -3.70 -16.16 -8.28
N PHE A 119 -2.40 -15.85 -8.18
CA PHE A 119 -1.71 -15.84 -6.91
C PHE A 119 -2.27 -14.78 -5.95
N VAL A 120 -2.46 -13.55 -6.44
CA VAL A 120 -3.08 -12.46 -5.65
C VAL A 120 -4.48 -12.85 -5.23
N LYS A 121 -5.32 -13.33 -6.16
CA LYS A 121 -6.68 -13.77 -5.89
C LYS A 121 -6.73 -14.86 -4.81
N ASN A 122 -5.85 -15.84 -4.89
CA ASN A 122 -5.76 -16.90 -3.89
C ASN A 122 -5.30 -16.36 -2.52
N SER A 123 -4.36 -15.41 -2.52
CA SER A 123 -3.85 -14.80 -1.28
C SER A 123 -4.90 -13.99 -0.52
N VAL A 124 -5.90 -13.45 -1.22
CA VAL A 124 -6.98 -12.65 -0.62
C VAL A 124 -8.36 -13.31 -0.77
N GLN A 125 -8.42 -14.60 -1.07
CA GLN A 125 -9.67 -15.32 -1.34
C GLN A 125 -10.68 -15.17 -0.21
N ASP A 126 -10.22 -15.14 1.02
CA ASP A 126 -11.05 -14.98 2.21
C ASP A 126 -11.67 -13.58 2.34
N LEU A 127 -11.23 -12.62 1.56
CA LEU A 127 -11.69 -11.22 1.58
C LEU A 127 -12.65 -10.91 0.45
N ILE A 128 -12.70 -11.75 -0.59
CA ILE A 128 -13.52 -11.51 -1.77
C ILE A 128 -15.00 -11.69 -1.42
N GLY A 129 -15.83 -10.70 -1.80
CA GLY A 129 -17.26 -10.71 -1.58
C GLY A 129 -17.70 -10.58 -0.12
N LYS A 130 -16.79 -10.28 0.81
CA LYS A 130 -17.16 -9.98 2.19
C LYS A 130 -17.69 -8.56 2.29
N GLU A 131 -18.94 -8.43 2.71
CA GLU A 131 -19.51 -7.16 3.12
C GLU A 131 -19.15 -6.85 4.56
N GLY A 132 -18.97 -5.59 4.88
CA GLY A 132 -18.70 -5.11 6.23
C GLY A 132 -17.80 -3.88 6.22
N ALA A 133 -17.67 -3.24 7.36
CA ALA A 133 -16.68 -2.19 7.61
C ALA A 133 -15.70 -2.66 8.68
N ILE A 134 -14.42 -2.32 8.58
CA ILE A 134 -13.45 -2.53 9.67
C ILE A 134 -14.00 -1.88 10.94
N LEU A 135 -14.70 -0.75 10.77
CA LEU A 135 -15.55 -0.14 11.78
C LEU A 135 -16.89 0.21 11.13
N GLU A 136 -18.00 -0.26 11.68
CA GLU A 136 -19.35 0.11 11.23
C GLU A 136 -19.57 1.64 11.21
N LYS A 137 -18.84 2.35 12.03
CA LYS A 137 -18.88 3.82 12.12
C LYS A 137 -17.54 4.35 12.63
N ALA A 138 -17.03 5.37 11.96
CA ALA A 138 -15.87 6.11 12.44
C ALA A 138 -16.08 6.64 13.85
N LYS A 139 -15.06 6.56 14.70
CA LYS A 139 -15.12 7.09 16.07
C LYS A 139 -14.91 8.59 16.05
N ASP A 140 -15.89 9.34 16.58
CA ASP A 140 -15.77 10.78 16.76
C ASP A 140 -14.77 11.11 17.87
N VAL A 141 -13.82 11.98 17.55
CA VAL A 141 -12.81 12.48 18.48
C VAL A 141 -13.06 13.96 18.77
N VAL A 142 -13.11 14.30 20.04
CA VAL A 142 -13.17 15.68 20.51
C VAL A 142 -11.88 16.03 21.23
N LEU A 143 -11.17 17.04 20.74
CA LEU A 143 -9.97 17.56 21.41
C LEU A 143 -10.33 18.68 22.36
N TYR A 144 -9.97 18.52 23.64
CA TYR A 144 -10.11 19.55 24.63
C TYR A 144 -8.78 20.26 24.87
N GLY A 145 -8.67 21.46 24.31
CA GLY A 145 -7.45 22.24 24.28
C GLY A 145 -6.74 22.21 22.91
N PHE A 146 -6.37 23.39 22.41
CA PHE A 146 -5.69 23.54 21.11
C PHE A 146 -4.33 24.24 21.25
N GLY A 147 -3.58 23.83 22.29
CA GLY A 147 -2.19 24.24 22.50
C GLY A 147 -1.21 23.50 21.57
N ARG A 148 0.06 23.45 21.95
CA ARG A 148 1.09 22.77 21.14
C ARG A 148 0.77 21.30 20.89
N ILE A 149 0.35 20.56 21.92
CA ILE A 149 0.01 19.15 21.82
C ILE A 149 -1.29 18.95 21.04
N GLY A 150 -2.33 19.73 21.31
CA GLY A 150 -3.61 19.61 20.58
C GLY A 150 -3.45 19.84 19.09
N ARG A 151 -2.62 20.80 18.67
CA ARG A 151 -2.30 21.04 17.24
C ARG A 151 -1.54 19.88 16.61
N LEU A 152 -0.61 19.25 17.35
CA LEU A 152 0.12 18.09 16.88
C LEU A 152 -0.82 16.89 16.69
N LEU A 153 -1.65 16.60 17.72
CA LEU A 153 -2.64 15.51 17.64
C LEU A 153 -3.65 15.72 16.51
N THR A 154 -4.08 16.97 16.27
CA THR A 154 -4.95 17.29 15.13
C THR A 154 -4.31 16.93 13.79
N ARG A 155 -3.03 17.27 13.61
CA ARG A 155 -2.29 16.91 12.38
C ARG A 155 -2.17 15.41 12.22
N MET A 156 -1.77 14.71 13.27
CA MET A 156 -1.66 13.24 13.25
C MET A 156 -3.01 12.59 12.92
N LEU A 157 -4.11 13.04 13.55
CA LEU A 157 -5.44 12.51 13.24
C LEU A 157 -5.84 12.72 11.78
N ILE A 158 -5.50 13.87 11.19
CA ILE A 158 -5.81 14.16 9.78
C ILE A 158 -4.89 13.38 8.85
N GLU A 159 -3.60 13.28 9.15
CA GLU A 159 -2.59 12.59 8.34
C GLU A 159 -2.79 11.07 8.38
N ASP A 160 -3.00 10.49 9.58
CA ASP A 160 -3.09 9.03 9.75
C ASP A 160 -4.50 8.47 9.46
N SER A 161 -5.55 9.25 9.71
CA SER A 161 -6.94 8.79 9.51
C SER A 161 -7.50 9.08 8.12
N GLY A 162 -6.71 9.62 7.21
CA GLY A 162 -7.13 9.94 5.85
C GLY A 162 -8.40 10.79 5.79
N GLY A 163 -9.50 10.23 5.29
CA GLY A 163 -10.80 10.89 5.22
C GLY A 163 -11.60 10.91 6.53
N GLY A 164 -11.05 10.38 7.64
CA GLY A 164 -11.75 10.25 8.91
C GLY A 164 -12.56 8.95 9.02
N ASP A 165 -12.12 7.89 8.34
CA ASP A 165 -12.85 6.62 8.28
C ASP A 165 -12.72 5.80 9.57
N ILE A 166 -11.60 5.92 10.28
CA ILE A 166 -11.36 5.26 11.58
C ILE A 166 -11.63 6.24 12.73
N PHE A 167 -10.96 7.40 12.69
CA PHE A 167 -11.13 8.47 13.65
C PHE A 167 -11.51 9.75 12.92
N ARG A 168 -12.57 10.40 13.37
CA ARG A 168 -13.04 11.66 12.81
C ARG A 168 -12.93 12.77 13.84
N LEU A 169 -12.14 13.79 13.57
CA LEU A 169 -12.08 14.96 14.42
C LEU A 169 -13.38 15.76 14.28
N SER A 170 -14.26 15.65 15.28
CA SER A 170 -15.60 16.24 15.25
C SER A 170 -15.66 17.61 15.91
N ALA A 171 -14.82 17.88 16.91
CA ALA A 171 -14.76 19.18 17.57
C ALA A 171 -13.41 19.45 18.23
N ILE A 172 -13.09 20.74 18.35
CA ILE A 172 -11.97 21.25 19.14
C ILE A 172 -12.56 22.27 20.13
N VAL A 173 -12.36 22.01 21.42
CA VAL A 173 -12.78 22.92 22.50
C VAL A 173 -11.57 23.73 22.93
N VAL A 174 -11.67 25.05 22.88
CA VAL A 174 -10.64 26.01 23.27
C VAL A 174 -11.14 26.80 24.48
N ARG A 175 -10.26 26.99 25.45
CA ARG A 175 -10.54 27.92 26.59
C ARG A 175 -10.13 29.31 26.23
#